data_a04d61169e46c15bb91b3c4c423225dd
#
_entry.id   a04d61169e46c15bb91b3c4c423225dd
#
_cell.length_a   1.000
_cell.length_b   1.000
_cell.length_c   1.000
_cell.angle_alpha   90.00
_cell.angle_beta   90.00
_cell.angle_gamma   90.00
#
_symmetry.space_group_name_H-M   'P 1'
#
loop_
_entity.id
_entity.type
_entity.pdbx_description
1 polymer ?
#
loop_
_entity_poly.entity_id
_entity_poly.type
_entity_poly.pdbx_seq_one_letter_code
_entity_poly.pdbx_strand_id
1 'polypeptide(L)'
;DADVFQVAVTFHMGRLGVPVIAEFTVPEPRTIVMHIVDGEGAGSVVETHATPLGPGADGRPRTAVIEAVIAQSDRAGFRHALTAAPVIRPLMRLAARRLWKDDLVYAERRYALRAKVNG
;
A
#
# COMPACT_ATOMS: atom_id res chain seq x y z
N ASP A 1 21.40 -10.89 0.76
CA ASP A 1 20.22 -10.90 1.67
C ASP A 1 19.37 -9.71 1.29
N ALA A 2 18.09 -9.95 1.01
CA ALA A 2 17.15 -8.85 0.78
C ALA A 2 16.94 -8.12 2.13
N ASP A 3 17.08 -6.79 2.12
CA ASP A 3 16.81 -6.00 3.31
C ASP A 3 15.33 -6.17 3.69
N VAL A 4 15.08 -6.64 4.90
CA VAL A 4 13.75 -6.78 5.48
C VAL A 4 13.56 -5.66 6.51
N PHE A 5 12.53 -4.86 6.32
CA PHE A 5 12.16 -3.80 7.25
C PHE A 5 10.90 -4.21 8.01
N GLN A 6 10.99 -4.33 9.32
CA GLN A 6 9.84 -4.61 10.17
C GLN A 6 9.35 -3.32 10.83
N VAL A 7 8.06 -3.06 10.72
CA VAL A 7 7.44 -1.83 11.22
C VAL A 7 6.15 -2.17 11.97
N ALA A 8 5.98 -1.58 13.15
CA ALA A 8 4.70 -1.57 13.83
C ALA A 8 3.81 -0.48 13.22
N VAL A 9 2.67 -0.87 12.67
CA VAL A 9 1.71 0.02 12.00
C VAL A 9 0.36 -0.06 12.71
N THR A 10 -0.31 1.06 12.85
CA THR A 10 -1.70 1.09 13.31
C THR A 10 -2.60 1.58 12.18
N PHE A 11 -3.43 0.69 11.66
CA PHE A 11 -4.46 1.08 10.70
C PHE A 11 -5.66 1.68 11.42
N HIS A 12 -6.08 2.87 10.99
CA HIS A 12 -7.23 3.54 11.56
C HIS A 12 -8.48 3.35 10.69
N MET A 13 -9.52 2.77 11.28
CA MET A 13 -10.86 2.70 10.71
C MET A 13 -11.80 3.57 11.57
N GLY A 14 -11.94 4.84 11.22
CA GLY A 14 -12.64 5.81 12.05
C GLY A 14 -11.94 6.01 13.40
N ARG A 15 -12.63 5.65 14.50
CA ARG A 15 -12.09 5.73 15.87
C ARG A 15 -11.37 4.44 16.32
N LEU A 16 -11.43 3.39 15.53
CA LEU A 16 -10.80 2.11 15.84
C LEU A 16 -9.39 2.07 15.26
N GLY A 17 -8.39 1.84 16.11
CA GLY A 17 -7.02 1.56 15.72
C GLY A 17 -6.76 0.06 15.75
N VAL A 18 -6.22 -0.49 14.67
CA VAL A 18 -5.84 -1.91 14.55
C VAL A 18 -4.33 -1.99 14.42
N PRO A 19 -3.61 -2.36 15.51
CA PRO A 19 -2.18 -2.51 15.47
C PRO A 19 -1.79 -3.81 14.77
N VAL A 20 -0.76 -3.73 13.92
CA VAL A 20 -0.17 -4.89 13.23
C VAL A 20 1.34 -4.73 13.18
N ILE A 21 2.04 -5.84 12.99
CA ILE A 21 3.45 -5.84 12.59
C ILE A 21 3.53 -6.22 11.13
N ALA A 22 4.15 -5.35 10.34
CA ALA A 22 4.34 -5.53 8.92
C ALA A 22 5.83 -5.66 8.58
N GLU A 23 6.16 -6.59 7.71
CA GLU A 23 7.48 -6.75 7.10
C GLU A 23 7.44 -6.27 5.67
N PHE A 24 8.38 -5.40 5.31
CA PHE A 24 8.55 -4.88 3.96
C PHE A 24 9.80 -5.48 3.33
N THR A 25 9.64 -5.94 2.11
CA THR A 25 10.74 -6.44 1.27
C THR A 25 10.68 -5.79 -0.10
N VAL A 26 11.83 -5.70 -0.77
CA VAL A 26 11.97 -5.22 -2.14
C VAL A 26 12.58 -6.35 -2.99
N PRO A 27 11.77 -7.32 -3.44
CA PRO A 27 12.25 -8.46 -4.20
C PRO A 27 12.82 -8.07 -5.57
N GLU A 28 12.34 -6.97 -6.11
CA GLU A 28 12.75 -6.39 -7.39
C GLU A 28 12.77 -4.85 -7.31
N PRO A 29 13.55 -4.14 -8.16
CA PRO A 29 13.76 -2.70 -8.06
C PRO A 29 12.50 -1.83 -8.10
N ARG A 30 11.36 -2.37 -8.50
CA ARG A 30 10.08 -1.64 -8.65
C ARG A 30 8.92 -2.33 -7.98
N THR A 31 9.21 -3.27 -7.11
CA THR A 31 8.20 -4.04 -6.38
C THR A 31 8.47 -3.93 -4.90
N ILE A 32 7.46 -3.54 -4.16
CA ILE A 32 7.47 -3.57 -2.69
C ILE A 32 6.42 -4.58 -2.27
N VAL A 33 6.81 -5.48 -1.38
CA VAL A 33 5.91 -6.46 -0.77
C VAL A 33 5.84 -6.19 0.72
N MET A 34 4.63 -6.05 1.22
CA MET A 34 4.34 -5.95 2.65
C MET A 34 3.61 -7.21 3.10
N HIS A 35 4.15 -7.89 4.09
CA HIS A 35 3.50 -9.00 4.78
C HIS A 35 3.06 -8.56 6.16
N ILE A 36 1.81 -8.79 6.52
CA ILE A 36 1.36 -8.66 7.91
C ILE A 36 1.75 -9.95 8.62
N VAL A 37 2.73 -9.86 9.51
CA VAL A 37 3.33 -11.02 10.21
C VAL A 37 2.73 -11.24 11.59
N ASP A 38 2.16 -10.18 12.19
CA ASP A 38 1.46 -10.27 13.48
C ASP A 38 0.31 -9.27 13.57
N GLY A 39 -0.67 -9.56 14.41
CA GLY A 39 -1.86 -8.76 14.62
C GLY A 39 -3.06 -9.15 13.75
N GLU A 40 -4.00 -8.23 13.59
CA GLU A 40 -5.19 -8.47 12.77
C GLU A 40 -4.83 -8.59 11.30
N GLY A 41 -5.27 -9.68 10.66
CA GLY A 41 -4.97 -9.96 9.26
C GLY A 41 -3.57 -10.54 9.03
N ALA A 42 -2.93 -11.12 10.06
CA ALA A 42 -1.68 -11.85 9.88
C ALA A 42 -1.79 -12.89 8.75
N GLY A 43 -0.79 -12.95 7.88
CA GLY A 43 -0.80 -13.70 6.63
C GLY A 43 -1.27 -12.90 5.41
N SER A 44 -1.82 -11.69 5.60
CA SER A 44 -2.18 -10.82 4.48
C SER A 44 -0.94 -10.24 3.80
N VAL A 45 -1.04 -10.05 2.50
CA VAL A 45 0.04 -9.53 1.65
C VAL A 45 -0.47 -8.34 0.85
N VAL A 46 0.36 -7.31 0.77
CA VAL A 46 0.15 -6.17 -0.14
C VAL A 46 1.36 -6.06 -1.06
N GLU A 47 1.11 -6.14 -2.35
CA GLU A 47 2.16 -5.95 -3.37
C GLU A 47 1.93 -4.63 -4.11
N THR A 48 2.97 -3.82 -4.21
CA THR A 48 2.96 -2.55 -4.93
C THR A 48 3.99 -2.60 -6.07
N HIS A 49 3.52 -2.38 -7.29
CA HIS A 49 4.33 -2.39 -8.50
C HIS A 49 4.35 -1.01 -9.16
N ALA A 50 5.54 -0.54 -9.51
CA ALA A 50 5.75 0.73 -10.20
C ALA A 50 6.23 0.49 -11.65
N THR A 51 5.40 0.82 -12.64
CA THR A 51 5.70 0.62 -14.06
C THR A 51 5.91 1.97 -14.76
N PRO A 52 7.09 2.24 -15.33
CA PRO A 52 7.31 3.45 -16.13
C PRO A 52 6.44 3.44 -17.39
N LEU A 53 5.79 4.56 -17.67
CA LEU A 53 4.94 4.75 -18.84
C LEU A 53 5.59 5.65 -19.91
N GLY A 54 6.84 6.07 -19.70
CA GLY A 54 7.47 7.09 -20.54
C GLY A 54 7.04 8.52 -20.20
N PRO A 55 7.47 9.50 -20.99
CA PRO A 55 7.16 10.91 -20.75
C PRO A 55 5.68 11.23 -21.01
N GLY A 56 5.15 12.16 -20.24
CA GLY A 56 3.87 12.79 -20.50
C GLY A 56 3.93 13.83 -21.61
N ALA A 57 2.80 14.44 -21.92
CA ALA A 57 2.73 15.54 -22.89
C ALA A 57 3.56 16.78 -22.47
N ASP A 58 3.80 16.92 -21.17
CA ASP A 58 4.64 17.95 -20.56
C ASP A 58 6.13 17.56 -20.46
N GLY A 59 6.53 16.42 -21.06
CA GLY A 59 7.88 15.88 -21.03
C GLY A 59 8.29 15.25 -19.69
N ARG A 60 7.45 15.29 -18.65
CA ARG A 60 7.74 14.70 -17.32
C ARG A 60 7.58 13.19 -17.35
N PRO A 61 8.43 12.44 -16.60
CA PRO A 61 8.27 11.00 -16.49
C PRO A 61 6.94 10.65 -15.81
N ARG A 62 6.28 9.61 -16.32
CA ARG A 62 5.06 9.06 -15.72
C ARG A 62 5.28 7.62 -15.27
N THR A 63 4.63 7.26 -14.19
CA THR A 63 4.68 5.89 -13.65
C THR A 63 3.26 5.46 -13.30
N ALA A 64 2.88 4.28 -13.74
CA ALA A 64 1.70 3.60 -13.20
C ALA A 64 2.09 2.86 -11.93
N VAL A 65 1.29 3.00 -10.88
CA VAL A 65 1.45 2.24 -9.65
C VAL A 65 0.22 1.37 -9.47
N ILE A 66 0.44 0.08 -9.30
CA ILE A 66 -0.61 -0.91 -9.08
C ILE A 66 -0.37 -1.55 -7.71
N GLU A 67 -1.41 -1.61 -6.91
CA GLU A 67 -1.39 -2.30 -5.63
C GLU A 67 -2.37 -3.46 -5.65
N ALA A 68 -1.90 -4.64 -5.27
CA ALA A 68 -2.69 -5.83 -5.06
C ALA A 68 -2.73 -6.16 -3.58
N VAL A 69 -3.92 -6.34 -3.03
CA VAL A 69 -4.13 -6.71 -1.63
C VAL A 69 -4.75 -8.10 -1.56
N ILE A 70 -4.04 -9.02 -0.92
CA ILE A 70 -4.49 -10.38 -0.65
C ILE A 70 -4.74 -10.46 0.86
N ALA A 71 -6.00 -10.35 1.25
CA ALA A 71 -6.38 -10.42 2.65
C ALA A 71 -6.57 -11.87 3.11
N GLN A 72 -5.96 -12.21 4.24
CA GLN A 72 -6.09 -13.49 4.90
C GLN A 72 -6.35 -13.28 6.39
N SER A 73 -7.11 -14.17 7.01
CA SER A 73 -7.25 -14.23 8.46
C SER A 73 -7.78 -15.59 8.90
N ASP A 74 -7.20 -16.13 9.93
CA ASP A 74 -7.65 -17.40 10.55
C ASP A 74 -8.78 -17.21 11.57
N ARG A 75 -9.22 -15.96 11.78
CA ARG A 75 -10.32 -15.66 12.70
C ARG A 75 -11.66 -16.18 12.18
N ALA A 76 -12.44 -16.81 13.06
CA ALA A 76 -13.76 -17.36 12.74
C ALA A 76 -14.72 -16.33 12.12
N GLY A 77 -14.56 -15.03 12.44
CA GLY A 77 -15.36 -13.94 11.87
C GLY A 77 -15.00 -13.54 10.46
N PHE A 78 -13.82 -13.90 9.95
CA PHE A 78 -13.34 -13.45 8.65
C PHE A 78 -14.21 -13.94 7.48
N ARG A 79 -14.69 -15.17 7.54
CA ARG A 79 -15.62 -15.71 6.54
C ARG A 79 -16.92 -14.90 6.46
N HIS A 80 -17.43 -14.43 7.61
CA HIS A 80 -18.60 -13.56 7.64
C HIS A 80 -18.29 -12.15 7.10
N ALA A 81 -17.08 -11.64 7.36
CA ALA A 81 -16.62 -10.38 6.76
C ALA A 81 -16.53 -10.47 5.22
N LEU A 82 -16.14 -11.63 4.68
CA LEU A 82 -16.14 -11.87 3.23
C LEU A 82 -17.55 -11.85 2.64
N THR A 83 -18.55 -12.38 3.35
CA THR A 83 -19.96 -12.29 2.89
C THR A 83 -20.51 -10.87 2.91
N ALA A 84 -20.00 -10.02 3.81
CA ALA A 84 -20.30 -8.59 3.85
C ALA A 84 -19.48 -7.75 2.84
N ALA A 85 -18.51 -8.36 2.15
CA ALA A 85 -17.61 -7.66 1.22
C ALA A 85 -18.33 -6.80 0.15
N PRO A 86 -19.47 -7.21 -0.45
CA PRO A 86 -20.19 -6.36 -1.41
C PRO A 86 -20.60 -5.01 -0.82
N VAL A 87 -20.95 -4.97 0.47
CA VAL A 87 -21.34 -3.74 1.19
C VAL A 87 -20.14 -2.93 1.63
N ILE A 88 -19.06 -3.60 2.03
CA ILE A 88 -17.84 -2.96 2.58
C ILE A 88 -16.93 -2.42 1.46
N ARG A 89 -16.90 -3.08 0.30
CA ARG A 89 -16.05 -2.69 -0.84
C ARG A 89 -16.14 -1.22 -1.27
N PRO A 90 -17.34 -0.59 -1.37
CA PRO A 90 -17.42 0.83 -1.73
C PRO A 90 -16.70 1.73 -0.72
N LEU A 91 -16.85 1.43 0.58
CA LEU A 91 -16.21 2.17 1.65
C LEU A 91 -14.68 1.97 1.64
N MET A 92 -14.22 0.75 1.44
CA MET A 92 -12.79 0.44 1.27
C MET A 92 -12.19 1.15 0.07
N ARG A 93 -12.90 1.20 -1.06
CA ARG A 93 -12.47 1.94 -2.25
C ARG A 93 -12.35 3.44 -2.00
N LEU A 94 -13.28 4.01 -1.23
CA LEU A 94 -13.21 5.42 -0.86
C LEU A 94 -12.01 5.71 0.05
N ALA A 95 -11.77 4.88 1.05
CA ALA A 95 -10.62 4.96 1.92
C ALA A 95 -9.29 4.80 1.14
N ALA A 96 -9.21 3.81 0.26
CA ALA A 96 -8.05 3.59 -0.60
C ALA A 96 -7.76 4.80 -1.51
N ARG A 97 -8.80 5.39 -2.13
CA ARG A 97 -8.64 6.61 -2.95
C ARG A 97 -8.03 7.77 -2.17
N ARG A 98 -8.39 7.90 -0.90
CA ARG A 98 -7.84 8.96 -0.04
C ARG A 98 -6.36 8.71 0.25
N LEU A 99 -6.00 7.49 0.66
CA LEU A 99 -4.61 7.08 0.89
C LEU A 99 -3.76 7.28 -0.36
N TRP A 100 -4.23 6.82 -1.52
CA TRP A 100 -3.53 7.00 -2.80
C TRP A 100 -3.31 8.46 -3.17
N LYS A 101 -4.25 9.34 -2.84
CA LYS A 101 -4.08 10.78 -3.07
C LYS A 101 -2.97 11.36 -2.21
N ASP A 102 -2.90 10.96 -0.94
CA ASP A 102 -1.87 11.42 -0.02
C ASP A 102 -0.49 10.88 -0.43
N ASP A 103 -0.40 9.63 -0.83
CA ASP A 103 0.83 9.00 -1.34
C ASP A 103 1.31 9.65 -2.64
N LEU A 104 0.40 10.00 -3.55
CA LEU A 104 0.72 10.72 -4.78
C LEU A 104 1.35 12.09 -4.48
N VAL A 105 0.74 12.86 -3.58
CA VAL A 105 1.27 14.18 -3.17
C VAL A 105 2.66 14.05 -2.57
N TYR A 106 2.88 13.02 -1.73
CA TYR A 106 4.18 12.76 -1.14
C TYR A 106 5.24 12.39 -2.20
N ALA A 107 4.90 11.50 -3.14
CA ALA A 107 5.80 11.07 -4.21
C ALA A 107 6.18 12.24 -5.13
N GLU A 108 5.22 13.06 -5.53
CA GLU A 108 5.44 14.25 -6.36
C GLU A 108 6.34 15.27 -5.64
N ARG A 109 6.13 15.48 -4.35
CA ARG A 109 6.97 16.37 -3.55
C ARG A 109 8.41 15.86 -3.47
N ARG A 110 8.61 14.56 -3.24
CA ARG A 110 9.95 13.96 -3.21
C ARG A 110 10.66 14.08 -4.57
N TYR A 111 9.95 13.86 -5.65
CA TYR A 111 10.48 14.04 -7.00
C TYR A 111 10.96 15.49 -7.22
N ALA A 112 10.12 16.47 -6.88
CA ALA A 112 10.46 17.89 -7.03
C ALA A 112 11.67 18.31 -6.19
N LEU A 113 11.82 17.75 -4.97
CA LEU A 113 12.97 18.02 -4.10
C LEU A 113 14.27 17.44 -4.70
N ARG A 114 14.23 16.22 -5.23
CA ARG A 114 15.40 15.60 -5.87
C ARG A 114 15.83 16.33 -7.13
N ALA A 115 14.89 16.81 -7.93
CA ALA A 115 15.20 17.60 -9.12
C ALA A 115 15.91 18.93 -8.79
N LYS A 116 15.61 19.53 -7.63
CA LYS A 116 16.29 20.76 -7.16
C LYS A 116 17.70 20.52 -6.63
N VAL A 117 18.00 19.32 -6.15
CA VAL A 117 19.34 18.99 -5.60
C VAL A 117 20.30 18.60 -6.73
N ASN A 118 19.78 18.05 -7.83
CA ASN A 118 20.58 17.54 -8.96
C ASN A 118 20.67 18.52 -10.15
N GLY A 119 20.07 19.67 -10.06
CA GLY A 119 20.14 20.75 -11.05
C GLY A 119 20.83 21.98 -10.49
#